data_43aa648d492b8aa09aee8f04def0e0ae
#
_entry.id   43aa648d492b8aa09aee8f04def0e0ae
#
_cell.length_a   1.000
_cell.length_b   1.000
_cell.length_c   1.000
_cell.angle_alpha   90.00
_cell.angle_beta   90.00
_cell.angle_gamma   90.00
#
_symmetry.space_group_name_H-M   'P 1'
#
loop_
_entity.id
_entity.type
_entity.pdbx_description
1 polymer ?
#
loop_
_entity_poly.entity_id
_entity_poly.type
_entity_poly.pdbx_seq_one_letter_code
_entity_poly.pdbx_strand_id
1 'polypeptide(L)'
;FPEMPHEIEMPRLDLLFVNGFPFTRWPDGYQTLFYLGEFDEHHLSAAYNMVGNISQKNGYPLLGIELTKTIPDIYEGEILMIGALDSLPKEYLDLAPIQFGKLNRVPYPVYQGFDETSTLAFITQESEIGINKGILMQFESPDKPGRSVVMLTAKTGAAIEQMSVALLEPEVQGAVKNDLNLIDFINDSEKALKTGNPWRYVVSTIKAGNTYITGKSGEISTVRSLLN
;
A
#
# COMPACT_ATOMS: atom_id res chain seq x y z
N PHE A 1 -21.05 -10.52 -27.88
CA PHE A 1 -19.97 -9.71 -27.28
C PHE A 1 -18.88 -10.68 -26.89
N PRO A 2 -17.58 -10.44 -27.24
CA PRO A 2 -16.49 -11.24 -26.71
C PRO A 2 -16.48 -11.13 -25.19
N GLU A 3 -16.28 -12.25 -24.50
CA GLU A 3 -16.07 -12.24 -23.05
C GLU A 3 -14.83 -11.39 -22.77
N MET A 4 -15.02 -10.30 -22.05
CA MET A 4 -13.90 -9.48 -21.59
C MET A 4 -13.16 -10.26 -20.51
N PRO A 5 -11.83 -10.34 -20.57
CA PRO A 5 -11.07 -10.93 -19.48
C PRO A 5 -11.37 -10.16 -18.20
N HIS A 6 -11.82 -10.87 -17.18
CA HIS A 6 -12.09 -10.31 -15.86
C HIS A 6 -10.87 -10.36 -14.93
N GLU A 7 -9.71 -10.58 -15.51
CA GLU A 7 -8.44 -10.74 -14.80
C GLU A 7 -7.59 -9.49 -14.92
N ILE A 8 -6.97 -9.10 -13.83
CA ILE A 8 -6.08 -7.94 -13.74
C ILE A 8 -4.75 -8.39 -13.16
N GLU A 9 -3.67 -8.04 -13.85
CA GLU A 9 -2.32 -8.22 -13.31
C GLU A 9 -2.09 -7.23 -12.16
N MET A 10 -1.68 -7.75 -11.02
CA MET A 10 -1.39 -7.02 -9.80
C MET A 10 0.08 -7.21 -9.43
N PRO A 11 0.70 -6.38 -8.62
CA PRO A 11 0.15 -5.23 -7.88
C PRO A 11 -0.07 -3.98 -8.76
N ARG A 12 -1.06 -3.20 -8.42
CA ARG A 12 -1.45 -1.97 -9.11
C ARG A 12 -1.94 -0.93 -8.09
N LEU A 13 -1.01 -0.34 -7.33
CA LEU A 13 -1.33 0.69 -6.34
C LEU A 13 -1.99 1.95 -6.93
N ASP A 14 -1.76 2.21 -8.22
CA ASP A 14 -2.46 3.28 -8.93
C ASP A 14 -3.98 3.11 -8.92
N LEU A 15 -4.50 1.87 -8.97
CA LEU A 15 -5.93 1.59 -8.95
C LEU A 15 -6.59 1.97 -7.61
N LEU A 16 -5.84 1.99 -6.53
CA LEU A 16 -6.33 2.45 -5.23
C LEU A 16 -6.84 3.90 -5.30
N PHE A 17 -6.16 4.73 -6.10
CA PHE A 17 -6.50 6.15 -6.26
C PHE A 17 -7.36 6.46 -7.49
N VAL A 18 -7.58 5.49 -8.37
CA VAL A 18 -8.50 5.63 -9.51
C VAL A 18 -9.94 5.28 -9.08
N ASN A 19 -10.13 4.14 -8.43
CA ASN A 19 -11.45 3.61 -8.09
C ASN A 19 -11.51 2.86 -6.75
N GLY A 20 -10.44 2.91 -5.96
CA GLY A 20 -10.37 2.25 -4.65
C GLY A 20 -10.05 0.75 -4.68
N PHE A 21 -9.78 0.18 -5.88
CA PHE A 21 -9.43 -1.24 -5.99
C PHE A 21 -8.07 -1.53 -5.30
N PRO A 22 -7.93 -2.63 -4.55
CA PRO A 22 -8.75 -3.84 -4.53
C PRO A 22 -9.94 -3.82 -3.54
N PHE A 23 -10.04 -2.84 -2.66
CA PHE A 23 -11.03 -2.77 -1.57
C PHE A 23 -12.46 -2.54 -2.05
N THR A 24 -12.63 -2.14 -3.29
CA THR A 24 -13.91 -1.89 -3.96
C THR A 24 -14.34 -3.03 -4.88
N ARG A 25 -13.77 -4.22 -4.70
CA ARG A 25 -14.26 -5.44 -5.36
C ARG A 25 -15.74 -5.63 -5.11
N TRP A 26 -16.19 -5.34 -3.91
CA TRP A 26 -17.58 -5.09 -3.54
C TRP A 26 -17.75 -3.60 -3.28
N PRO A 27 -18.79 -2.94 -3.81
CA PRO A 27 -18.94 -1.49 -3.70
C PRO A 27 -18.94 -0.95 -2.27
N ASP A 28 -19.46 -1.73 -1.33
CA ASP A 28 -19.51 -1.40 0.11
C ASP A 28 -18.25 -1.79 0.90
N GLY A 29 -17.24 -2.39 0.24
CA GLY A 29 -16.03 -2.88 0.89
C GLY A 29 -16.20 -4.23 1.58
N TYR A 30 -17.26 -4.99 1.30
CA TYR A 30 -17.42 -6.34 1.86
C TYR A 30 -16.20 -7.22 1.57
N GLN A 31 -15.84 -8.10 2.50
CA GLN A 31 -14.60 -8.89 2.48
C GLN A 31 -13.32 -8.01 2.46
N THR A 32 -13.36 -6.89 3.16
CA THR A 32 -12.18 -6.05 3.38
C THR A 32 -11.93 -5.86 4.86
N LEU A 33 -10.70 -6.13 5.27
CA LEU A 33 -10.25 -6.00 6.65
C LEU A 33 -9.21 -4.88 6.72
N PHE A 34 -9.44 -3.93 7.62
CA PHE A 34 -8.48 -2.89 7.97
C PHE A 34 -7.82 -3.28 9.29
N TYR A 35 -6.62 -3.82 9.19
CA TYR A 35 -5.78 -4.14 10.35
C TYR A 35 -5.07 -2.89 10.83
N LEU A 36 -5.21 -2.57 12.11
CA LEU A 36 -4.48 -1.48 12.77
C LEU A 36 -3.46 -2.06 13.73
N GLY A 37 -2.19 -1.72 13.56
CA GLY A 37 -1.14 -2.12 14.49
C GLY A 37 -1.42 -1.64 15.92
N GLU A 38 -1.99 -0.43 16.05
CA GLU A 38 -2.48 0.12 17.31
C GLU A 38 -3.83 0.83 17.12
N PHE A 39 -4.62 0.93 18.22
CA PHE A 39 -5.89 1.68 18.24
C PHE A 39 -5.69 3.01 18.97
N ASP A 40 -4.82 3.84 18.44
CA ASP A 40 -4.59 5.20 18.90
C ASP A 40 -5.16 6.24 17.92
N GLU A 41 -5.03 7.51 18.25
CA GLU A 41 -5.55 8.62 17.43
C GLU A 41 -4.92 8.66 16.03
N HIS A 42 -3.63 8.36 15.91
CA HIS A 42 -2.90 8.42 14.66
C HIS A 42 -3.32 7.31 13.68
N HIS A 43 -3.42 6.08 14.17
CA HIS A 43 -3.83 4.94 13.37
C HIS A 43 -5.30 5.03 12.96
N LEU A 44 -6.17 5.48 13.87
CA LEU A 44 -7.59 5.70 13.57
C LEU A 44 -7.76 6.84 12.55
N SER A 45 -7.03 7.94 12.71
CA SER A 45 -7.02 9.05 11.76
C SER A 45 -6.59 8.57 10.37
N ALA A 46 -5.52 7.78 10.28
CA ALA A 46 -5.06 7.20 9.04
C ALA A 46 -6.09 6.26 8.41
N ALA A 47 -6.73 5.40 9.20
CA ALA A 47 -7.78 4.51 8.72
C ALA A 47 -8.98 5.29 8.15
N TYR A 48 -9.44 6.31 8.85
CA TYR A 48 -10.56 7.15 8.38
C TYR A 48 -10.21 7.93 7.12
N ASN A 49 -8.98 8.44 7.01
CA ASN A 49 -8.50 9.09 5.79
C ASN A 49 -8.53 8.12 4.60
N MET A 50 -8.09 6.88 4.80
CA MET A 50 -8.13 5.85 3.75
C MET A 50 -9.56 5.44 3.39
N VAL A 51 -10.44 5.21 4.38
CA VAL A 51 -11.86 4.91 4.15
C VAL A 51 -12.54 6.04 3.36
N GLY A 52 -12.32 7.28 3.78
CA GLY A 52 -12.89 8.46 3.11
C GLY A 52 -12.41 8.60 1.67
N ASN A 53 -11.11 8.44 1.43
CA ASN A 53 -10.53 8.50 0.10
C ASN A 53 -11.09 7.42 -0.82
N ILE A 54 -11.07 6.16 -0.38
CA ILE A 54 -11.56 5.03 -1.16
C ILE A 54 -13.06 5.19 -1.44
N SER A 55 -13.86 5.57 -0.44
CA SER A 55 -15.29 5.84 -0.61
C SER A 55 -15.56 6.93 -1.64
N GLN A 56 -14.77 8.01 -1.61
CA GLN A 56 -14.87 9.11 -2.57
C GLN A 56 -14.55 8.65 -4.00
N LYS A 57 -13.51 7.83 -4.18
CA LYS A 57 -13.11 7.29 -5.48
C LYS A 57 -14.13 6.29 -6.03
N ASN A 58 -14.69 5.49 -5.16
CA ASN A 58 -15.71 4.49 -5.50
C ASN A 58 -17.09 5.11 -5.74
N GLY A 59 -17.35 6.28 -5.16
CA GLY A 59 -18.67 6.93 -5.16
C GLY A 59 -19.68 6.25 -4.23
N TYR A 60 -19.26 5.33 -3.39
CA TYR A 60 -20.08 4.59 -2.44
C TYR A 60 -19.38 4.43 -1.08
N PRO A 61 -20.07 4.56 0.04
CA PRO A 61 -19.46 4.43 1.36
C PRO A 61 -19.05 2.97 1.65
N LEU A 62 -17.86 2.79 2.20
CA LEU A 62 -17.31 1.48 2.58
C LEU A 62 -17.88 1.01 3.93
N LEU A 63 -19.17 0.65 3.97
CA LEU A 63 -19.84 0.23 5.22
C LEU A 63 -19.60 -1.24 5.57
N GLY A 64 -19.10 -2.03 4.63
CA GLY A 64 -18.86 -3.47 4.80
C GLY A 64 -17.44 -3.83 5.25
N ILE A 65 -16.57 -2.83 5.51
CA ILE A 65 -15.22 -3.09 6.02
C ILE A 65 -15.24 -3.46 7.50
N GLU A 66 -14.27 -4.27 7.90
CA GLU A 66 -13.99 -4.59 9.30
C GLU A 66 -12.73 -3.87 9.76
N LEU A 67 -12.79 -3.19 10.91
CA LEU A 67 -11.65 -2.54 11.55
C LEU A 67 -11.20 -3.36 12.75
N THR A 68 -9.96 -3.85 12.77
CA THR A 68 -9.51 -4.81 13.78
C THR A 68 -8.02 -4.70 14.13
N LYS A 69 -7.64 -5.27 15.28
CA LYS A 69 -6.24 -5.51 15.70
C LYS A 69 -5.81 -6.98 15.50
N THR A 70 -6.70 -7.82 15.06
CA THR A 70 -6.42 -9.25 14.90
C THR A 70 -6.82 -9.70 13.51
N ILE A 71 -5.93 -10.42 12.85
CA ILE A 71 -6.26 -11.07 11.59
C ILE A 71 -6.67 -12.49 11.91
N PRO A 72 -7.78 -13.01 11.36
CA PRO A 72 -8.11 -14.43 11.46
C PRO A 72 -6.98 -15.32 10.93
N ASP A 73 -6.84 -16.54 11.45
CA ASP A 73 -5.80 -17.50 11.00
C ASP A 73 -5.82 -17.74 9.48
N ILE A 74 -6.98 -17.62 8.86
CA ILE A 74 -7.18 -17.64 7.40
C ILE A 74 -8.15 -16.52 7.06
N TYR A 75 -7.73 -15.60 6.22
CA TYR A 75 -8.60 -14.53 5.73
C TYR A 75 -8.64 -14.49 4.21
N GLU A 76 -9.82 -14.72 3.66
CA GLU A 76 -10.02 -14.83 2.20
C GLU A 76 -10.37 -13.50 1.50
N GLY A 77 -10.27 -12.38 2.21
CA GLY A 77 -10.58 -11.04 1.72
C GLY A 77 -9.34 -10.21 1.35
N GLU A 78 -9.59 -8.94 1.10
CA GLU A 78 -8.53 -7.93 0.90
C GLU A 78 -8.13 -7.35 2.26
N ILE A 79 -6.84 -7.06 2.46
CA ILE A 79 -6.35 -6.52 3.73
C ILE A 79 -5.65 -5.18 3.49
N LEU A 80 -6.07 -4.15 4.24
CA LEU A 80 -5.29 -2.93 4.43
C LEU A 80 -4.65 -2.96 5.81
N MET A 81 -3.32 -2.98 5.84
CA MET A 81 -2.55 -2.92 7.08
C MET A 81 -2.04 -1.50 7.31
N ILE A 82 -2.30 -0.96 8.48
CA ILE A 82 -1.85 0.36 8.91
C ILE A 82 -1.12 0.20 10.25
N GLY A 83 0.18 0.45 10.26
CA GLY A 83 0.94 0.30 11.49
C GLY A 83 2.41 0.68 11.36
N ALA A 84 3.05 0.93 12.49
CA ALA A 84 4.50 1.01 12.57
C ALA A 84 5.11 -0.39 12.33
N LEU A 85 6.35 -0.45 11.87
CA LEU A 85 6.99 -1.72 11.50
C LEU A 85 7.02 -2.74 12.64
N ASP A 86 7.16 -2.29 13.87
CA ASP A 86 7.20 -3.11 15.07
C ASP A 86 5.81 -3.56 15.55
N SER A 87 4.75 -2.93 15.06
CA SER A 87 3.34 -3.28 15.37
C SER A 87 2.67 -4.13 14.31
N LEU A 88 3.35 -4.38 13.18
CA LEU A 88 2.82 -5.19 12.08
C LEU A 88 3.21 -6.67 12.25
N PRO A 89 2.33 -7.62 11.86
CA PRO A 89 2.61 -9.05 11.94
C PRO A 89 3.80 -9.44 11.07
N LYS A 90 4.75 -10.18 11.66
CA LYS A 90 5.99 -10.55 10.98
C LYS A 90 5.78 -11.39 9.73
N GLU A 91 4.78 -12.27 9.74
CA GLU A 91 4.42 -13.11 8.60
C GLU A 91 4.08 -12.32 7.34
N TYR A 92 3.46 -11.13 7.49
CA TYR A 92 3.17 -10.23 6.37
C TYR A 92 4.39 -9.38 5.99
N LEU A 93 5.21 -8.98 6.98
CA LEU A 93 6.45 -8.25 6.72
C LEU A 93 7.48 -9.09 5.94
N ASP A 94 7.52 -10.40 6.20
CA ASP A 94 8.41 -11.34 5.50
C ASP A 94 8.02 -11.54 4.01
N LEU A 95 6.77 -11.24 3.65
CA LEU A 95 6.24 -11.33 2.28
C LEU A 95 6.26 -9.97 1.55
N ALA A 96 6.51 -8.89 2.27
CA ALA A 96 6.47 -7.54 1.72
C ALA A 96 7.52 -7.35 0.60
N PRO A 97 7.25 -6.44 -0.37
CA PRO A 97 8.19 -6.10 -1.44
C PRO A 97 9.54 -5.55 -0.95
N ILE A 98 9.60 -5.07 0.27
CA ILE A 98 10.84 -4.63 0.93
C ILE A 98 11.15 -5.54 2.12
N GLN A 99 12.38 -6.02 2.21
CA GLN A 99 12.82 -6.79 3.36
C GLN A 99 13.24 -5.86 4.50
N PHE A 100 12.49 -5.92 5.59
CA PHE A 100 12.79 -5.17 6.80
C PHE A 100 13.80 -5.92 7.67
N GLY A 101 14.82 -5.21 8.16
CA GLY A 101 15.88 -5.76 8.97
C GLY A 101 17.16 -4.94 8.85
N LYS A 102 18.32 -5.56 9.11
CA LYS A 102 19.61 -4.85 9.15
C LYS A 102 19.97 -4.10 7.86
N LEU A 103 19.39 -4.45 6.72
CA LEU A 103 19.68 -3.87 5.43
C LEU A 103 18.46 -3.32 4.69
N ASN A 104 17.24 -3.44 5.21
CA ASN A 104 16.00 -2.93 4.59
C ASN A 104 16.08 -2.83 3.05
N ARG A 105 16.20 -3.95 2.37
CA ARG A 105 16.41 -3.99 0.93
C ARG A 105 15.25 -4.66 0.22
N VAL A 106 15.02 -4.26 -1.02
CA VAL A 106 14.12 -4.97 -1.91
C VAL A 106 14.72 -6.34 -2.26
N PRO A 107 13.99 -7.45 -2.08
CA PRO A 107 14.51 -8.81 -2.29
C PRO A 107 14.77 -9.15 -3.75
N TYR A 108 14.31 -8.33 -4.68
CA TYR A 108 14.38 -8.55 -6.13
C TYR A 108 15.21 -7.47 -6.82
N PRO A 109 15.76 -7.73 -8.02
CA PRO A 109 16.34 -6.69 -8.86
C PRO A 109 15.29 -5.61 -9.15
N VAL A 110 15.63 -4.37 -8.88
CA VAL A 110 14.74 -3.23 -9.14
C VAL A 110 15.24 -2.52 -10.39
N TYR A 111 14.38 -2.42 -11.39
CA TYR A 111 14.65 -1.64 -12.59
C TYR A 111 14.02 -0.25 -12.44
N GLN A 112 14.85 0.77 -12.25
CA GLN A 112 14.41 2.16 -12.28
C GLN A 112 14.71 2.77 -13.64
N GLY A 113 13.65 3.06 -14.39
CA GLY A 113 13.75 3.82 -15.64
C GLY A 113 14.48 3.10 -16.76
N PHE A 114 14.86 3.85 -17.78
CA PHE A 114 15.51 3.37 -19.00
C PHE A 114 17.03 3.13 -18.86
N ASP A 115 17.59 3.30 -17.68
CA ASP A 115 19.02 3.17 -17.46
C ASP A 115 19.32 1.85 -16.75
N GLU A 116 19.76 0.85 -17.52
CA GLU A 116 20.12 -0.50 -17.05
C GLU A 116 21.27 -0.49 -16.02
N THR A 117 21.93 0.65 -15.84
CA THR A 117 23.09 0.78 -14.94
C THR A 117 22.73 1.22 -13.53
N SER A 118 21.54 1.72 -13.32
CA SER A 118 21.07 2.10 -11.98
C SER A 118 20.29 0.97 -11.34
N THR A 119 20.97 -0.12 -11.00
CA THR A 119 20.50 -1.01 -9.94
C THR A 119 20.61 -0.23 -8.63
N LEU A 120 19.70 0.69 -8.44
CA LEU A 120 19.53 1.33 -7.14
C LEU A 120 18.93 0.26 -6.24
N ALA A 121 19.80 -0.52 -5.63
CA ALA A 121 19.47 -1.11 -4.36
C ALA A 121 19.12 0.07 -3.44
N PHE A 122 17.83 0.36 -3.30
CA PHE A 122 17.36 1.20 -2.22
C PHE A 122 17.63 0.44 -0.94
N ILE A 123 18.87 0.54 -0.52
CA ILE A 123 19.27 0.19 0.82
C ILE A 123 18.79 1.38 1.64
N THR A 124 17.56 1.33 2.10
CA THR A 124 17.19 2.14 3.23
C THR A 124 17.88 1.50 4.42
N GLN A 125 18.95 2.11 4.89
CA GLN A 125 19.47 1.76 6.20
C GLN A 125 18.36 2.00 7.21
N GLU A 126 18.31 1.22 8.28
CA GLU A 126 17.31 1.36 9.36
C GLU A 126 17.23 2.80 9.89
N SER A 127 18.37 3.54 9.82
CA SER A 127 18.46 4.97 10.09
C SER A 127 17.81 5.88 9.04
N GLU A 128 17.53 5.39 7.84
CA GLU A 128 16.97 6.18 6.74
C GLU A 128 15.47 6.04 6.58
N ILE A 129 14.81 5.04 7.18
CA ILE A 129 13.39 5.11 7.46
C ILE A 129 13.21 6.12 8.59
N GLY A 130 13.45 7.38 8.24
CA GLY A 130 13.37 8.49 9.17
C GLY A 130 11.93 8.75 9.60
N ILE A 131 11.77 9.60 10.59
CA ILE A 131 10.48 10.07 11.11
C ILE A 131 9.63 10.73 10.01
N ASN A 132 10.27 11.17 8.93
CA ASN A 132 9.66 11.93 7.84
C ASN A 132 9.50 11.09 6.54
N LYS A 133 9.32 9.79 6.67
CA LYS A 133 9.13 8.90 5.52
C LYS A 133 8.04 7.87 5.80
N GLY A 134 7.19 7.65 4.81
CA GLY A 134 6.20 6.57 4.80
C GLY A 134 6.42 5.60 3.65
N ILE A 135 5.91 4.40 3.78
CA ILE A 135 5.99 3.33 2.79
C ILE A 135 4.59 2.82 2.50
N LEU A 136 4.21 2.83 1.22
CA LEU A 136 2.99 2.20 0.72
C LEU A 136 3.39 1.06 -0.21
N MET A 137 2.91 -0.14 0.06
CA MET A 137 3.23 -1.31 -0.73
C MET A 137 2.03 -2.23 -0.90
N GLN A 138 2.08 -3.05 -1.93
CA GLN A 138 1.05 -4.03 -2.24
C GLN A 138 1.69 -5.35 -2.66
N PHE A 139 1.15 -6.45 -2.15
CA PHE A 139 1.56 -7.81 -2.49
C PHE A 139 0.39 -8.78 -2.37
N GLU A 140 0.58 -10.01 -2.84
CA GLU A 140 -0.45 -11.05 -2.78
C GLU A 140 -0.67 -11.52 -1.34
N SER A 141 -1.93 -11.74 -0.96
CA SER A 141 -2.27 -12.32 0.34
C SER A 141 -1.71 -13.74 0.46
N PRO A 142 -1.10 -14.08 1.61
CA PRO A 142 -0.66 -15.46 1.86
C PRO A 142 -1.81 -16.46 1.98
N ASP A 143 -2.97 -15.99 2.42
CA ASP A 143 -4.11 -16.86 2.76
C ASP A 143 -4.95 -17.21 1.54
N LYS A 144 -5.03 -16.30 0.58
CA LYS A 144 -5.89 -16.48 -0.59
C LYS A 144 -5.21 -15.94 -1.85
N PRO A 145 -4.82 -16.81 -2.81
CA PRO A 145 -4.30 -16.36 -4.10
C PRO A 145 -5.24 -15.36 -4.77
N GLY A 146 -4.66 -14.29 -5.32
CA GLY A 146 -5.36 -13.21 -5.99
C GLY A 146 -6.06 -12.20 -5.10
N ARG A 147 -5.93 -12.32 -3.83
CA ARG A 147 -6.27 -11.27 -2.88
C ARG A 147 -5.05 -10.45 -2.57
N SER A 148 -5.26 -9.21 -2.21
CA SER A 148 -4.21 -8.23 -2.00
C SER A 148 -4.07 -7.88 -0.52
N VAL A 149 -2.81 -7.73 -0.11
CA VAL A 149 -2.44 -6.96 1.07
C VAL A 149 -1.91 -5.63 0.60
N VAL A 150 -2.49 -4.54 1.05
CA VAL A 150 -1.93 -3.19 0.94
C VAL A 150 -1.42 -2.80 2.31
N MET A 151 -0.16 -2.38 2.38
CA MET A 151 0.47 -2.04 3.65
C MET A 151 0.91 -0.58 3.64
N LEU A 152 0.41 0.17 4.61
CA LEU A 152 0.77 1.55 4.90
C LEU A 152 1.56 1.57 6.20
N THR A 153 2.84 1.86 6.12
CA THR A 153 3.73 1.80 7.28
C THR A 153 4.69 2.99 7.33
N ALA A 154 5.12 3.32 8.53
CA ALA A 154 6.13 4.33 8.82
C ALA A 154 6.80 4.00 10.16
N LYS A 155 7.73 4.85 10.59
CA LYS A 155 8.46 4.64 11.84
C LYS A 155 7.61 4.91 13.09
N THR A 156 6.65 5.82 13.01
CA THR A 156 5.83 6.27 14.16
C THR A 156 4.38 6.45 13.75
N GLY A 157 3.45 6.41 14.70
CA GLY A 157 2.03 6.70 14.48
C GLY A 157 1.80 8.07 13.84
N ALA A 158 2.50 9.11 14.30
CA ALA A 158 2.41 10.45 13.72
C ALA A 158 2.85 10.47 12.24
N ALA A 159 3.88 9.70 11.86
CA ALA A 159 4.31 9.58 10.47
C ALA A 159 3.30 8.78 9.63
N ILE A 160 2.61 7.78 10.22
CA ILE A 160 1.52 7.04 9.58
C ILE A 160 0.35 7.97 9.27
N GLU A 161 -0.08 8.78 10.25
CA GLU A 161 -1.11 9.79 10.03
C GLU A 161 -0.70 10.77 8.94
N GLN A 162 0.52 11.33 9.03
CA GLN A 162 1.05 12.25 8.03
C GLN A 162 1.08 11.62 6.63
N MET A 163 1.42 10.35 6.53
CA MET A 163 1.37 9.62 5.27
C MET A 163 -0.05 9.49 4.73
N SER A 164 -1.02 9.19 5.58
CA SER A 164 -2.42 9.10 5.15
C SER A 164 -2.92 10.45 4.62
N VAL A 165 -2.50 11.56 5.23
CA VAL A 165 -2.79 12.91 4.74
C VAL A 165 -2.11 13.17 3.39
N ALA A 166 -0.84 12.75 3.22
CA ALA A 166 -0.14 12.86 1.95
C ALA A 166 -0.88 12.15 0.81
N LEU A 167 -1.46 10.97 1.10
CA LEU A 167 -2.24 10.19 0.14
C LEU A 167 -3.58 10.82 -0.26
N LEU A 168 -4.01 11.89 0.40
CA LEU A 168 -5.18 12.69 -0.03
C LEU A 168 -4.80 13.75 -1.09
N GLU A 169 -3.52 14.10 -1.22
CA GLU A 169 -3.05 15.09 -2.18
C GLU A 169 -3.07 14.52 -3.61
N PRO A 170 -3.71 15.18 -4.58
CA PRO A 170 -3.81 14.69 -5.95
C PRO A 170 -2.46 14.41 -6.63
N GLU A 171 -1.45 15.22 -6.32
CA GLU A 171 -0.08 15.06 -6.85
C GLU A 171 0.56 13.76 -6.36
N VAL A 172 0.37 13.41 -5.09
CA VAL A 172 0.85 12.15 -4.50
C VAL A 172 0.09 10.96 -5.11
N GLN A 173 -1.23 11.04 -5.21
CA GLN A 173 -2.05 10.01 -5.82
C GLN A 173 -1.63 9.71 -7.27
N GLY A 174 -1.36 10.76 -8.06
CA GLY A 174 -0.91 10.62 -9.44
C GLY A 174 0.51 10.05 -9.60
N ALA A 175 1.33 10.16 -8.55
CA ALA A 175 2.70 9.65 -8.53
C ALA A 175 2.80 8.20 -8.03
N VAL A 176 1.83 7.73 -7.22
CA VAL A 176 1.81 6.34 -6.70
C VAL A 176 1.55 5.37 -7.84
N LYS A 177 2.43 4.37 -7.98
CA LYS A 177 2.38 3.32 -9.01
C LYS A 177 3.00 2.02 -8.48
N ASN A 178 2.89 0.95 -9.29
CA ASN A 178 3.54 -0.32 -9.04
C ASN A 178 3.18 -0.93 -7.66
N ASP A 179 4.15 -1.65 -7.05
CA ASP A 179 3.97 -2.43 -5.83
C ASP A 179 4.63 -1.82 -4.59
N LEU A 180 5.56 -0.85 -4.78
CA LEU A 180 6.28 -0.21 -3.67
C LEU A 180 6.47 1.28 -3.92
N ASN A 181 6.04 2.10 -2.96
CA ASN A 181 6.21 3.55 -2.99
C ASN A 181 6.77 4.05 -1.67
N LEU A 182 7.84 4.84 -1.77
CA LEU A 182 8.43 5.57 -0.66
C LEU A 182 7.97 7.03 -0.75
N ILE A 183 7.45 7.57 0.32
CA ILE A 183 6.93 8.94 0.39
C ILE A 183 7.73 9.72 1.43
N ASP A 184 8.52 10.67 0.96
CA ASP A 184 9.29 11.58 1.79
C ASP A 184 8.47 12.80 2.16
N PHE A 185 8.47 13.18 3.44
CA PHE A 185 7.82 14.37 3.98
C PHE A 185 8.87 15.46 4.16
N ILE A 186 8.83 16.47 3.32
CA ILE A 186 9.80 17.57 3.31
C ILE A 186 9.14 18.81 3.87
N ASN A 187 9.72 19.41 4.90
CA ASN A 187 9.24 20.68 5.43
C ASN A 187 9.53 21.79 4.42
N ASP A 188 8.47 22.51 4.03
CA ASP A 188 8.50 23.59 3.05
C ASP A 188 7.87 24.85 3.64
N SER A 189 8.72 25.75 4.10
CA SER A 189 8.29 27.01 4.74
C SER A 189 7.54 27.93 3.77
N GLU A 190 7.85 27.90 2.48
CA GLU A 190 7.12 28.71 1.49
C GLU A 190 5.71 28.17 1.27
N LYS A 191 5.56 26.84 1.20
CA LYS A 191 4.25 26.18 1.10
C LYS A 191 3.42 26.48 2.35
N ALA A 192 4.03 26.44 3.54
CA ALA A 192 3.37 26.78 4.80
C ALA A 192 2.75 28.18 4.79
N LEU A 193 3.48 29.18 4.28
CA LEU A 193 3.00 30.56 4.19
C LEU A 193 1.85 30.73 3.18
N LYS A 194 1.82 29.93 2.11
CA LYS A 194 0.82 30.03 1.05
C LYS A 194 -0.46 29.24 1.34
N THR A 195 -0.34 28.08 1.96
CA THR A 195 -1.43 27.09 2.08
C THR A 195 -1.76 26.71 3.50
N GLY A 196 -0.96 27.11 4.48
CA GLY A 196 -1.05 26.63 5.87
C GLY A 196 -0.50 25.21 6.08
N ASN A 197 -0.17 24.47 5.02
CA ASN A 197 0.40 23.13 5.09
C ASN A 197 1.93 23.20 4.85
N PRO A 198 2.77 22.88 5.86
CA PRO A 198 4.22 22.96 5.73
C PRO A 198 4.85 21.77 5.00
N TRP A 199 4.05 20.81 4.56
CA TRP A 199 4.58 19.57 4.01
C TRP A 199 4.53 19.53 2.49
N ARG A 200 5.66 19.26 1.89
CA ARG A 200 5.81 18.85 0.50
C ARG A 200 6.15 17.36 0.47
N TYR A 201 5.49 16.62 -0.39
CA TYR A 201 5.65 15.18 -0.51
C TYR A 201 6.43 14.83 -1.77
N VAL A 202 7.36 13.88 -1.67
CA VAL A 202 8.10 13.33 -2.81
C VAL A 202 7.89 11.83 -2.84
N VAL A 203 7.34 11.33 -3.94
CA VAL A 203 7.04 9.92 -4.13
C VAL A 203 8.11 9.28 -5.00
N SER A 204 8.75 8.23 -4.48
CA SER A 204 9.63 7.34 -5.24
C SER A 204 8.93 6.00 -5.42
N THR A 205 8.59 5.65 -6.66
CA THR A 205 7.88 4.41 -6.99
C THR A 205 8.83 3.37 -7.55
N ILE A 206 8.66 2.13 -7.13
CA ILE A 206 9.51 1.00 -7.46
C ILE A 206 8.62 -0.14 -7.94
N LYS A 207 9.06 -0.88 -8.96
CA LYS A 207 8.47 -2.16 -9.37
C LYS A 207 9.35 -3.27 -8.83
N ALA A 208 8.97 -3.86 -7.70
CA ALA A 208 9.75 -4.93 -7.07
C ALA A 208 9.58 -6.29 -7.78
N GLY A 209 8.56 -6.44 -8.62
CA GLY A 209 8.42 -7.57 -9.53
C GLY A 209 7.58 -8.73 -9.02
N ASN A 210 6.89 -8.58 -7.90
CA ASN A 210 6.04 -9.62 -7.34
C ASN A 210 4.63 -9.54 -7.96
N THR A 211 4.45 -10.11 -9.16
CA THR A 211 3.18 -10.05 -9.88
C THR A 211 2.28 -11.23 -9.56
N TYR A 212 0.97 -10.97 -9.49
CA TYR A 212 -0.09 -11.97 -9.35
C TYR A 212 -1.31 -11.55 -10.16
N ILE A 213 -2.25 -12.48 -10.35
CA ILE A 213 -3.48 -12.22 -11.11
C ILE A 213 -4.66 -12.23 -10.15
N THR A 214 -5.53 -11.26 -10.29
CA THR A 214 -6.81 -11.21 -9.58
C THR A 214 -7.97 -11.14 -10.55
N GLY A 215 -9.05 -11.84 -10.27
CA GLY A 215 -10.23 -11.90 -11.12
C GLY A 215 -11.54 -11.62 -10.37
N LYS A 216 -12.62 -11.50 -11.11
CA LYS A 216 -13.95 -11.17 -10.59
C LYS A 216 -14.49 -12.23 -9.61
N SER A 217 -14.15 -13.49 -9.81
CA SER A 217 -14.60 -14.62 -8.98
C SER A 217 -13.71 -14.91 -7.77
N GLY A 218 -12.53 -14.28 -7.69
CA GLY A 218 -11.51 -14.66 -6.72
C GLY A 218 -10.89 -16.04 -6.97
N GLU A 219 -11.26 -16.71 -8.04
CA GLU A 219 -10.61 -17.94 -8.50
C GLU A 219 -9.41 -17.57 -9.36
N ILE A 220 -8.21 -17.91 -8.89
CA ILE A 220 -6.99 -17.51 -9.55
C ILE A 220 -6.03 -18.66 -9.67
N SER A 221 -5.55 -18.83 -10.90
CA SER A 221 -4.30 -19.54 -11.13
C SER A 221 -3.15 -18.57 -10.89
N THR A 222 -2.34 -18.83 -9.89
CA THR A 222 -1.06 -18.14 -9.69
C THR A 222 -0.18 -18.37 -10.93
N VAL A 223 0.35 -17.33 -11.51
CA VAL A 223 1.30 -17.39 -12.64
C VAL A 223 2.54 -18.22 -12.30
N ARG A 224 2.80 -18.49 -11.02
CA ARG A 224 3.84 -19.41 -10.54
C ARG A 224 3.76 -20.83 -11.10
N SER A 225 2.60 -21.30 -11.57
CA SER A 225 2.46 -22.65 -12.13
C SER A 225 2.79 -22.74 -13.62
N LEU A 226 3.06 -21.62 -14.30
CA LEU A 226 3.34 -21.60 -15.73
C LEU A 226 4.83 -21.43 -16.07
N LEU A 227 5.69 -21.29 -15.07
CA LEU A 227 7.14 -21.12 -15.24
C LEU A 227 7.98 -22.29 -14.68
N ASN A 228 7.35 -23.42 -14.43
CA ASN A 228 8.05 -24.70 -14.12
C ASN A 228 7.92 -25.70 -15.26
#